data_68a7bea2c6db6d0d02e1a1968599dd3a
#
_entry.id   68a7bea2c6db6d0d02e1a1968599dd3a
#
_cell.length_a   1.000
_cell.length_b   1.000
_cell.length_c   1.000
_cell.angle_alpha   90.00
_cell.angle_beta   90.00
_cell.angle_gamma   90.00
#
_symmetry.space_group_name_H-M   'P 1'
#
loop_
_entity.id
_entity.type
_entity.pdbx_description
1 polymer ?
#
loop_
_entity_poly.entity_id
_entity_poly.type
_entity_poly.pdbx_seq_one_letter_code
_entity_poly.pdbx_strand_id
1 'polypeptide(L)'
;MRVIGVSNFLRDDLENLLTGYRVRPAVNQLLLHIAGTDLPLLDYCTRQDIRVEAYSPIAHGEALKNPAITAMAEKYGVSVPQLCIRYVLQLGAVALPKTADPGHMRSNAAVDFAISPEDMETLRSMEHLTDYGDYNGFPVFSGKPLA
;
A
#
# COMPACT_ATOMS: atom_id res chain seq x y z
N MET A 1 8.89 5.99 -25.91
CA MET A 1 8.30 5.84 -24.58
C MET A 1 8.91 6.89 -23.66
N ARG A 2 8.12 7.65 -22.90
CA ARG A 2 8.62 8.76 -22.06
C ARG A 2 8.69 8.36 -20.58
N VAL A 3 7.82 7.47 -20.14
CA VAL A 3 7.69 7.01 -18.77
C VAL A 3 7.40 5.52 -18.78
N ILE A 4 7.98 4.79 -17.85
CA ILE A 4 7.68 3.37 -17.59
C ILE A 4 7.33 3.21 -16.11
N GLY A 5 6.59 2.18 -15.80
CA GLY A 5 6.32 1.70 -14.46
C GLY A 5 6.55 0.20 -14.38
N VAL A 6 6.74 -0.28 -13.17
CA VAL A 6 6.84 -1.71 -12.85
C VAL A 6 5.81 -2.08 -11.80
N SER A 7 5.58 -3.37 -11.59
CA SER A 7 4.66 -3.86 -10.56
C SER A 7 5.26 -5.07 -9.86
N ASN A 8 5.16 -5.09 -8.53
CA ASN A 8 5.70 -6.13 -7.67
C ASN A 8 7.20 -6.41 -7.90
N PHE A 9 7.98 -5.37 -8.19
CA PHE A 9 9.43 -5.45 -8.19
C PHE A 9 9.93 -5.31 -6.76
N LEU A 10 10.65 -6.33 -6.30
CA LEU A 10 11.37 -6.28 -5.04
C LEU A 10 12.67 -5.48 -5.19
N ARG A 11 13.38 -5.25 -4.09
CA ARG A 11 14.59 -4.45 -4.11
C ARG A 11 15.63 -4.96 -5.12
N ASP A 12 15.91 -6.28 -5.11
CA ASP A 12 16.88 -6.88 -6.04
C ASP A 12 16.47 -6.70 -7.51
N ASP A 13 15.16 -6.79 -7.79
CA ASP A 13 14.62 -6.59 -9.15
C ASP A 13 14.85 -5.16 -9.62
N LEU A 14 14.60 -4.18 -8.72
CA LEU A 14 14.86 -2.76 -9.00
C LEU A 14 16.36 -2.48 -9.18
N GLU A 15 17.22 -3.02 -8.31
CA GLU A 15 18.67 -2.87 -8.41
C GLU A 15 19.18 -3.42 -9.75
N ASN A 16 18.75 -4.62 -10.15
CA ASN A 16 19.09 -5.20 -11.44
C ASN A 16 18.60 -4.34 -12.61
N LEU A 17 17.35 -3.88 -12.56
CA LEU A 17 16.80 -3.00 -13.58
C LEU A 17 17.61 -1.70 -13.69
N LEU A 18 17.94 -1.08 -12.53
CA LEU A 18 18.63 0.21 -12.47
C LEU A 18 20.11 0.15 -12.91
N THR A 19 20.71 -1.01 -13.12
CA THR A 19 22.07 -1.14 -13.66
C THR A 19 22.13 -0.97 -15.18
N GLY A 20 21.05 -1.26 -15.92
CA GLY A 20 21.09 -1.30 -17.40
C GLY A 20 19.97 -0.50 -18.09
N TYR A 21 19.22 0.32 -17.38
CA TYR A 21 18.08 1.04 -17.94
C TYR A 21 18.47 2.25 -18.81
N ARG A 22 17.63 2.53 -19.81
CA ARG A 22 17.66 3.80 -20.57
C ARG A 22 16.65 4.82 -20.05
N VAL A 23 15.54 4.33 -19.48
CA VAL A 23 14.47 5.14 -18.89
C VAL A 23 14.19 4.57 -17.52
N ARG A 24 14.37 5.37 -16.47
CA ARG A 24 14.09 4.99 -15.09
C ARG A 24 12.59 4.71 -14.93
N PRO A 25 12.16 3.66 -14.21
CA PRO A 25 10.77 3.51 -13.83
C PRO A 25 10.35 4.64 -12.89
N ALA A 26 9.24 5.29 -13.19
CA ALA A 26 8.67 6.34 -12.36
C ALA A 26 7.80 5.80 -11.24
N VAL A 27 7.30 4.56 -11.41
CA VAL A 27 6.34 3.93 -10.51
C VAL A 27 6.72 2.48 -10.28
N ASN A 28 6.56 2.02 -9.02
CA ASN A 28 6.44 0.61 -8.67
C ASN A 28 5.08 0.40 -7.97
N GLN A 29 4.20 -0.38 -8.58
CA GLN A 29 2.89 -0.68 -8.00
C GLN A 29 3.02 -1.92 -7.12
N LEU A 30 2.75 -1.77 -5.82
CA LEU A 30 2.98 -2.79 -4.79
C LEU A 30 1.70 -3.11 -4.02
N LEU A 31 1.61 -4.34 -3.46
CA LEU A 31 0.69 -4.62 -2.38
C LEU A 31 1.12 -3.80 -1.17
N LEU A 32 0.27 -2.88 -0.71
CA LEU A 32 0.57 -2.04 0.44
C LEU A 32 -0.71 -1.64 1.18
N HIS A 33 -0.78 -2.02 2.45
CA HIS A 33 -1.89 -1.74 3.35
C HIS A 33 -1.43 -1.81 4.82
N ILE A 34 -2.28 -1.44 5.77
CA ILE A 34 -2.07 -1.70 7.20
C ILE A 34 -1.86 -3.21 7.39
N ALA A 35 -0.90 -3.62 8.21
CA ALA A 35 -0.50 -5.02 8.41
C ALA A 35 0.06 -5.73 7.14
N GLY A 36 0.59 -4.97 6.20
CA GLY A 36 1.18 -5.49 4.96
C GLY A 36 2.00 -4.42 4.24
N THR A 37 2.93 -3.78 4.96
CA THR A 37 3.79 -2.72 4.43
C THR A 37 5.25 -3.16 4.51
N ASP A 38 5.91 -3.32 3.35
CA ASP A 38 7.37 -3.45 3.27
C ASP A 38 7.99 -2.05 3.35
N LEU A 39 8.25 -1.57 4.58
CA LEU A 39 8.84 -0.26 4.82
C LEU A 39 10.25 -0.12 4.21
N PRO A 40 11.15 -1.11 4.29
CA PRO A 40 12.44 -1.07 3.61
C PRO A 40 12.33 -0.88 2.10
N LEU A 41 11.40 -1.56 1.44
CA LEU A 41 11.18 -1.41 -0.01
C LEU A 41 10.58 -0.05 -0.36
N LEU A 42 9.62 0.44 0.44
CA LEU A 42 9.02 1.76 0.27
C LEU A 42 10.08 2.88 0.38
N ASP A 43 10.94 2.79 1.40
CA ASP A 43 12.05 3.72 1.61
C ASP A 43 13.07 3.65 0.47
N TYR A 44 13.40 2.44 -0.01
CA TYR A 44 14.26 2.26 -1.18
C TYR A 44 13.67 2.93 -2.43
N CYS A 45 12.40 2.68 -2.74
CA CYS A 45 11.71 3.32 -3.86
C CYS A 45 11.77 4.85 -3.76
N THR A 46 11.48 5.40 -2.56
CA THR A 46 11.52 6.84 -2.31
C THR A 46 12.91 7.43 -2.57
N ARG A 47 13.97 6.78 -2.08
CA ARG A 47 15.37 7.22 -2.33
C ARG A 47 15.77 7.13 -3.80
N GLN A 48 15.16 6.24 -4.56
CA GLN A 48 15.39 6.09 -5.99
C GLN A 48 14.49 6.99 -6.86
N ASP A 49 13.69 7.86 -6.25
CA ASP A 49 12.69 8.69 -6.95
C ASP A 49 11.69 7.85 -7.77
N ILE A 50 11.31 6.70 -7.21
CA ILE A 50 10.29 5.80 -7.75
C ILE A 50 9.04 5.93 -6.88
N ARG A 51 7.94 6.41 -7.45
CA ARG A 51 6.67 6.54 -6.73
C ARG A 51 6.06 5.16 -6.49
N VAL A 52 5.66 4.90 -5.25
CA VAL A 52 4.89 3.69 -4.92
C VAL A 52 3.40 3.95 -5.14
N GLU A 53 2.75 3.07 -5.89
CA GLU A 53 1.29 2.95 -5.97
C GLU A 53 0.85 1.71 -5.18
N ALA A 54 -0.05 1.91 -4.23
CA ALA A 54 -0.54 0.88 -3.34
C ALA A 54 -1.81 0.25 -3.89
N TYR A 55 -1.73 -0.95 -4.48
CA TYR A 55 -2.94 -1.70 -4.78
C TYR A 55 -3.44 -2.43 -3.53
N SER A 56 -4.73 -2.75 -3.52
CA SER A 56 -5.43 -3.38 -2.40
C SER A 56 -5.20 -2.69 -1.03
N PRO A 57 -5.36 -1.36 -0.93
CA PRO A 57 -5.07 -0.62 0.31
C PRO A 57 -5.96 -1.05 1.49
N ILE A 58 -7.04 -1.81 1.24
CA ILE A 58 -7.98 -2.36 2.23
C ILE A 58 -7.76 -3.89 2.39
N ALA A 59 -6.62 -4.43 1.92
CA ALA A 59 -6.26 -5.84 2.04
C ALA A 59 -7.37 -6.80 1.56
N HIS A 60 -7.97 -6.54 0.38
CA HIS A 60 -9.10 -7.30 -0.17
C HIS A 60 -10.31 -7.43 0.78
N GLY A 61 -10.44 -6.52 1.75
CA GLY A 61 -11.50 -6.52 2.76
C GLY A 61 -11.08 -7.12 4.10
N GLU A 62 -9.92 -7.76 4.20
CA GLU A 62 -9.44 -8.36 5.45
C GLU A 62 -9.20 -7.29 6.55
N ALA A 63 -8.81 -6.07 6.16
CA ALA A 63 -8.69 -4.97 7.10
C ALA A 63 -10.01 -4.66 7.85
N LEU A 64 -11.17 -4.91 7.24
CA LEU A 64 -12.49 -4.71 7.85
C LEU A 64 -12.78 -5.72 8.98
N LYS A 65 -12.09 -6.85 8.98
CA LYS A 65 -12.28 -7.94 9.96
C LYS A 65 -11.33 -7.80 11.16
N ASN A 66 -10.36 -6.89 11.09
CA ASN A 66 -9.37 -6.70 12.14
C ASN A 66 -9.90 -5.73 13.22
N PRO A 67 -10.12 -6.21 14.47
CA PRO A 67 -10.69 -5.38 15.52
C PRO A 67 -9.81 -4.19 15.93
N ALA A 68 -8.48 -4.32 15.82
CA ALA A 68 -7.57 -3.24 16.17
C ALA A 68 -7.63 -2.11 15.12
N ILE A 69 -7.75 -2.46 13.83
CA ILE A 69 -7.95 -1.48 12.75
C ILE A 69 -9.31 -0.80 12.91
N THR A 70 -10.37 -1.56 13.27
CA THR A 70 -11.70 -1.01 13.51
C THR A 70 -11.68 -0.02 14.67
N ALA A 71 -11.10 -0.39 15.80
CA ALA A 71 -10.98 0.50 16.96
C ALA A 71 -10.18 1.78 16.64
N MET A 72 -9.14 1.65 15.82
CA MET A 72 -8.37 2.82 15.36
C MET A 72 -9.20 3.73 14.46
N ALA A 73 -10.00 3.18 13.54
CA ALA A 73 -10.89 3.97 12.70
C ALA A 73 -11.96 4.72 13.54
N GLU A 74 -12.53 4.05 14.54
CA GLU A 74 -13.49 4.65 15.50
C GLU A 74 -12.84 5.82 16.27
N LYS A 75 -11.59 5.68 16.72
CA LYS A 75 -10.83 6.75 17.39
C LYS A 75 -10.79 8.04 16.56
N TYR A 76 -10.69 7.91 15.25
CA TYR A 76 -10.64 9.04 14.30
C TYR A 76 -12.03 9.43 13.78
N GLY A 77 -13.10 8.74 14.17
CA GLY A 77 -14.46 8.99 13.68
C GLY A 77 -14.63 8.75 12.17
N VAL A 78 -13.87 7.80 11.61
CA VAL A 78 -13.85 7.49 10.17
C VAL A 78 -14.16 6.00 9.94
N SER A 79 -14.44 5.64 8.70
CA SER A 79 -14.56 4.23 8.30
C SER A 79 -13.19 3.56 8.17
N VAL A 80 -13.15 2.23 8.32
CA VAL A 80 -11.91 1.44 8.10
C VAL A 80 -11.29 1.70 6.73
N PRO A 81 -12.05 1.74 5.60
CA PRO A 81 -11.47 2.11 4.32
C PRO A 81 -10.81 3.48 4.29
N GLN A 82 -11.43 4.49 4.92
CA GLN A 82 -10.83 5.83 5.02
C GLN A 82 -9.52 5.81 5.80
N LEU A 83 -9.48 5.10 6.94
CA LEU A 83 -8.24 4.95 7.73
C LEU A 83 -7.14 4.29 6.89
N CYS A 84 -7.45 3.18 6.20
CA CYS A 84 -6.50 2.46 5.36
C CYS A 84 -5.96 3.33 4.21
N ILE A 85 -6.82 4.08 3.54
CA ILE A 85 -6.42 5.00 2.47
C ILE A 85 -5.53 6.12 3.04
N ARG A 86 -5.93 6.72 4.17
CA ARG A 86 -5.15 7.77 4.81
C ARG A 86 -3.77 7.29 5.25
N TYR A 87 -3.69 6.09 5.81
CA TYR A 87 -2.42 5.44 6.16
C TYR A 87 -1.47 5.38 4.96
N VAL A 88 -1.94 4.86 3.82
CA VAL A 88 -1.16 4.77 2.58
C VAL A 88 -0.68 6.15 2.11
N LEU A 89 -1.57 7.15 2.13
CA LEU A 89 -1.23 8.53 1.74
C LEU A 89 -0.18 9.14 2.68
N GLN A 90 -0.25 8.88 3.99
CA GLN A 90 0.74 9.38 4.96
C GLN A 90 2.09 8.67 4.86
N LEU A 91 2.15 7.48 4.27
CA LEU A 91 3.41 6.84 3.88
C LEU A 91 4.03 7.46 2.61
N GLY A 92 3.37 8.42 1.97
CA GLY A 92 3.82 9.04 0.72
C GLY A 92 3.53 8.23 -0.54
N ALA A 93 2.74 7.17 -0.44
CA ALA A 93 2.30 6.35 -1.58
C ALA A 93 0.97 6.86 -2.16
N VAL A 94 0.65 6.43 -3.37
CA VAL A 94 -0.65 6.67 -4.01
C VAL A 94 -1.57 5.49 -3.73
N ALA A 95 -2.73 5.72 -3.11
CA ALA A 95 -3.69 4.66 -2.84
C ALA A 95 -4.58 4.37 -4.05
N LEU A 96 -4.76 3.10 -4.39
CA LEU A 96 -5.60 2.63 -5.49
C LEU A 96 -6.78 1.78 -4.99
N PRO A 97 -7.77 2.36 -4.29
CA PRO A 97 -8.94 1.64 -3.84
C PRO A 97 -9.88 1.34 -5.01
N LYS A 98 -10.23 0.07 -5.20
CA LYS A 98 -11.19 -0.33 -6.24
C LYS A 98 -12.61 -0.32 -5.66
N THR A 99 -13.53 0.37 -6.34
CA THR A 99 -14.97 0.29 -6.09
C THR A 99 -15.77 0.66 -7.33
N ALA A 100 -16.98 0.11 -7.47
CA ALA A 100 -17.99 0.52 -8.46
C ALA A 100 -19.15 1.30 -7.80
N ASP A 101 -19.18 1.39 -6.48
CA ASP A 101 -20.22 2.08 -5.73
C ASP A 101 -19.91 3.58 -5.59
N PRO A 102 -20.80 4.48 -6.05
CA PRO A 102 -20.56 5.92 -5.97
C PRO A 102 -20.50 6.47 -4.52
N GLY A 103 -21.15 5.80 -3.56
CA GLY A 103 -21.07 6.14 -2.13
C GLY A 103 -19.67 5.84 -1.60
N HIS A 104 -19.16 4.65 -1.90
CA HIS A 104 -17.78 4.28 -1.55
C HIS A 104 -16.75 5.19 -2.22
N MET A 105 -16.96 5.60 -3.49
CA MET A 105 -16.05 6.56 -4.16
C MET A 105 -15.96 7.87 -3.37
N ARG A 106 -17.10 8.44 -2.98
CA ARG A 106 -17.15 9.68 -2.19
C ARG A 106 -16.51 9.49 -0.81
N SER A 107 -16.84 8.39 -0.11
CA SER A 107 -16.28 8.09 1.19
C SER A 107 -14.74 7.90 1.13
N ASN A 108 -14.25 7.15 0.14
CA ASN A 108 -12.83 6.91 -0.05
C ASN A 108 -12.04 8.19 -0.39
N ALA A 109 -12.70 9.20 -0.95
CA ALA A 109 -12.09 10.51 -1.23
C ALA A 109 -12.10 11.44 0.00
N ALA A 110 -12.94 11.18 1.01
CA ALA A 110 -13.06 11.99 2.22
C ALA A 110 -12.01 11.57 3.26
N VAL A 111 -10.76 11.93 3.02
CA VAL A 111 -9.59 11.53 3.84
C VAL A 111 -8.79 12.74 4.35
N ASP A 112 -9.46 13.88 4.53
CA ASP A 112 -8.87 15.14 5.02
C ASP A 112 -8.71 15.15 6.55
N PHE A 113 -8.07 14.11 7.09
CA PHE A 113 -7.66 14.01 8.48
C PHE A 113 -6.22 13.51 8.55
N ALA A 114 -5.59 13.59 9.70
CA ALA A 114 -4.24 13.06 9.91
C ALA A 114 -4.25 12.01 11.02
N ILE A 115 -3.57 10.89 10.78
CA ILE A 115 -3.26 9.88 11.78
C ILE A 115 -2.03 10.39 12.55
N SER A 116 -2.06 10.33 13.89
CA SER A 116 -0.93 10.79 14.71
C SER A 116 0.33 9.97 14.46
N PRO A 117 1.53 10.49 14.74
CA PRO A 117 2.77 9.72 14.58
C PRO A 117 2.78 8.43 15.41
N GLU A 118 2.23 8.45 16.63
CA GLU A 118 2.15 7.29 17.51
C GLU A 118 1.22 6.20 16.93
N ASP A 119 0.08 6.63 16.39
CA ASP A 119 -0.88 5.71 15.77
C ASP A 119 -0.36 5.17 14.43
N MET A 120 0.36 5.98 13.66
CA MET A 120 1.06 5.50 12.45
C MET A 120 2.08 4.42 12.80
N GLU A 121 2.82 4.57 13.90
CA GLU A 121 3.77 3.55 14.35
C GLU A 121 3.06 2.29 14.82
N THR A 122 1.96 2.43 15.55
CA THR A 122 1.09 1.31 15.94
C THR A 122 0.61 0.52 14.72
N LEU A 123 0.12 1.22 13.69
CA LEU A 123 -0.36 0.59 12.46
C LEU A 123 0.75 -0.07 11.64
N ARG A 124 1.97 0.50 11.64
CA ARG A 124 3.14 -0.07 10.97
C ARG A 124 3.67 -1.33 11.64
N SER A 125 3.55 -1.41 12.96
CA SER A 125 4.04 -2.53 13.77
C SER A 125 3.05 -3.68 13.91
N MET A 126 1.87 -3.59 13.28
CA MET A 126 0.91 -4.69 13.28
C MET A 126 1.49 -5.94 12.62
N GLU A 127 1.14 -7.10 13.18
CA GLU A 127 1.48 -8.40 12.60
C GLU A 127 1.01 -8.46 11.14
N HIS A 128 1.90 -8.96 10.27
CA HIS A 128 1.63 -9.02 8.84
C HIS A 128 0.46 -9.98 8.56
N LEU A 129 -0.48 -9.49 7.76
CA LEU A 129 -1.55 -10.30 7.23
C LEU A 129 -0.99 -11.23 6.16
N THR A 130 -1.19 -12.54 6.33
CA THR A 130 -0.67 -13.58 5.45
C THR A 130 -1.75 -14.33 4.70
N ASP A 131 -3.02 -14.15 5.08
CA ASP A 131 -4.17 -14.81 4.45
C ASP A 131 -5.17 -13.77 3.92
N TYR A 132 -5.40 -13.81 2.62
CA TYR A 132 -6.34 -12.95 1.88
C TYR A 132 -7.50 -13.77 1.27
N GLY A 133 -7.75 -14.98 1.81
CA GLY A 133 -8.79 -15.86 1.31
C GLY A 133 -8.52 -16.28 -0.15
N ASP A 134 -9.50 -16.05 -1.04
CA ASP A 134 -9.39 -16.38 -2.47
C ASP A 134 -8.36 -15.52 -3.23
N TYR A 135 -7.74 -14.53 -2.60
CA TYR A 135 -6.85 -13.55 -3.22
C TYR A 135 -5.38 -13.71 -2.84
N ASN A 136 -4.95 -14.89 -2.41
CA ASN A 136 -3.58 -15.18 -1.97
C ASN A 136 -2.52 -15.21 -3.10
N GLY A 137 -2.92 -15.12 -4.36
CA GLY A 137 -2.02 -15.18 -5.52
C GLY A 137 -1.53 -13.80 -5.95
N PHE A 138 -0.41 -13.33 -5.41
CA PHE A 138 0.21 -12.07 -5.82
C PHE A 138 1.41 -12.34 -6.74
N PRO A 139 1.34 -12.00 -8.04
CA PRO A 139 2.45 -12.21 -8.95
C PRO A 139 3.60 -11.25 -8.65
N VAL A 140 4.75 -11.79 -8.27
CA VAL A 140 6.00 -11.05 -8.11
C VAL A 140 6.87 -11.29 -9.34
N PHE A 141 7.53 -10.24 -9.85
CA PHE A 141 8.34 -10.32 -11.08
C PHE A 141 9.39 -11.42 -11.03
N SER A 142 10.11 -11.53 -9.94
CA SER A 142 11.14 -12.56 -9.73
C SER A 142 10.60 -13.96 -9.43
N GLY A 143 9.26 -14.13 -9.32
CA GLY A 143 8.64 -15.37 -8.87
C GLY A 143 8.84 -15.70 -7.38
N LYS A 144 9.42 -14.78 -6.61
CA LYS A 144 9.56 -14.92 -5.16
C LYS A 144 8.23 -14.62 -4.47
N PRO A 145 7.93 -15.25 -3.31
CA PRO A 145 6.76 -14.86 -2.52
C PRO A 145 6.92 -13.41 -2.01
N LEU A 146 5.81 -12.72 -1.85
CA LEU A 146 5.79 -11.47 -1.07
C LEU A 146 6.13 -11.82 0.39
N ALA A 147 7.00 -11.05 0.99
CA ALA A 147 7.42 -11.23 2.38
C ALA A 147 6.34 -10.76 3.35
#